data_43ec65a6e06a0f5413f47969af913cc1
#
_entry.id   43ec65a6e06a0f5413f47969af913cc1
#
_cell.length_a   1.000
_cell.length_b   1.000
_cell.length_c   1.000
_cell.angle_alpha   90.00
_cell.angle_beta   90.00
_cell.angle_gamma   90.00
#
_symmetry.space_group_name_H-M   'P 1'
#
loop_
_entity.id
_entity.type
_entity.pdbx_description
1 polymer ?
#
loop_
_entity_poly.entity_id
_entity_poly.type
_entity_poly.pdbx_seq_one_letter_code
_entity_poly.pdbx_strand_id
1 'polypeptide(L)' 'MRDISRLDKFYDELKEIHKKNFPMWRFGQLIVNVLADWQAKTKRDIFFPEEDEMIQIFRDYVNKS' A
#
# COMPACT_ATOMS: atom_id res chain seq x y z
N MET A 1 -3.59 15.00 -17.53
CA MET A 1 -4.49 13.94 -17.02
C MET A 1 -3.68 12.68 -16.71
N ARG A 2 -3.94 12.04 -15.59
CA ARG A 2 -3.22 10.81 -15.23
C ARG A 2 -3.67 9.66 -16.10
N ASP A 3 -2.71 8.79 -16.42
CA ASP A 3 -2.97 7.59 -17.19
C ASP A 3 -3.70 6.58 -16.29
N ILE A 4 -4.86 6.08 -16.71
CA ILE A 4 -5.62 5.11 -15.91
C ILE A 4 -4.91 3.76 -15.85
N SER A 5 -3.99 3.47 -16.77
CA SER A 5 -3.24 2.20 -16.73
C SER A 5 -2.38 2.08 -15.47
N ARG A 6 -2.07 3.18 -14.80
CA ARG A 6 -1.34 3.15 -13.53
C ARG A 6 -2.10 2.36 -12.47
N LEU A 7 -3.44 2.37 -12.55
CA LEU A 7 -4.28 1.65 -11.61
C LEU A 7 -4.21 0.15 -11.79
N ASP A 8 -4.10 -0.31 -13.04
CA ASP A 8 -3.96 -1.74 -13.30
C ASP A 8 -2.70 -2.29 -12.64
N LYS A 9 -1.59 -1.62 -12.84
CA LYS A 9 -0.32 -2.03 -12.25
C LYS A 9 -0.39 -1.96 -10.72
N PHE A 10 -0.94 -0.88 -10.19
CA PHE A 10 -1.05 -0.69 -8.75
C PHE A 10 -1.85 -1.80 -8.09
N TYR A 11 -3.04 -2.09 -8.60
CA TYR A 11 -3.89 -3.10 -7.98
C TYR A 11 -3.35 -4.51 -8.17
N ASP A 12 -2.69 -4.79 -9.29
CA ASP A 12 -2.04 -6.08 -9.47
C ASP A 12 -0.93 -6.29 -8.46
N GLU A 13 -0.10 -5.29 -8.24
CA GLU A 13 0.98 -5.38 -7.25
C GLU A 13 0.44 -5.46 -5.83
N LEU A 14 -0.59 -4.67 -5.51
CA LEU A 14 -1.21 -4.72 -4.19
C LEU A 14 -1.82 -6.07 -3.92
N LYS A 15 -2.49 -6.66 -4.91
CA LYS A 15 -3.06 -7.99 -4.82
C LYS A 15 -1.98 -9.02 -4.47
N GLU A 16 -0.84 -8.96 -5.15
CA GLU A 16 0.24 -9.90 -4.91
C GLU A 16 0.85 -9.73 -3.51
N ILE A 17 1.01 -8.50 -3.07
CA ILE A 17 1.52 -8.22 -1.72
C ILE A 17 0.57 -8.80 -0.67
N HIS A 18 -0.72 -8.59 -0.84
CA HIS A 18 -1.72 -9.07 0.10
C HIS A 18 -1.74 -10.59 0.16
N LYS A 19 -1.79 -11.23 -0.99
CA LYS A 19 -1.87 -12.70 -1.08
C LYS A 19 -0.62 -13.38 -0.55
N LYS A 20 0.53 -12.81 -0.83
CA LYS A 20 1.82 -13.44 -0.49
C LYS A 20 2.19 -13.24 0.98
N ASN A 21 1.91 -12.06 1.53
CA ASN A 21 2.45 -11.69 2.83
C ASN A 21 1.41 -11.71 3.96
N PHE A 22 0.16 -11.31 3.66
CA PHE A 22 -0.85 -11.16 4.70
C PHE A 22 -2.20 -11.74 4.27
N PRO A 23 -2.23 -13.01 3.79
CA PRO A 23 -3.48 -13.57 3.23
C PRO A 23 -4.61 -13.71 4.25
N MET A 24 -4.28 -13.72 5.54
CA MET A 24 -5.28 -13.83 6.61
C MET A 24 -5.92 -12.50 6.97
N TRP A 25 -5.37 -11.39 6.51
CA TRP A 25 -5.93 -10.08 6.82
C TRP A 25 -7.04 -9.74 5.84
N ARG A 26 -8.12 -9.18 6.35
CA ARG A 26 -9.12 -8.55 5.50
C ARG A 26 -8.52 -7.29 4.91
N PHE A 27 -9.08 -6.84 3.80
CA PHE A 27 -8.56 -5.67 3.10
C PHE A 27 -8.43 -4.45 4.03
N GLY A 28 -9.47 -4.18 4.82
CA GLY A 28 -9.44 -3.05 5.75
C GLY A 28 -8.31 -3.16 6.78
N GLN A 29 -8.05 -4.38 7.26
CA GLN A 29 -6.94 -4.61 8.19
C GLN A 29 -5.60 -4.30 7.54
N LEU A 30 -5.41 -4.76 6.30
CA LEU A 30 -4.19 -4.47 5.55
C LEU A 30 -3.98 -2.97 5.40
N ILE A 31 -5.01 -2.26 4.97
CA ILE A 31 -4.93 -0.82 4.72
C ILE A 31 -4.63 -0.06 6.02
N VAL A 32 -5.39 -0.34 7.07
CA VAL A 32 -5.20 0.38 8.34
C VAL A 32 -3.83 0.09 8.93
N ASN A 33 -3.41 -1.18 8.96
CA ASN A 33 -2.14 -1.54 9.58
C ASN A 33 -0.96 -0.90 8.86
N VAL A 34 -0.94 -0.95 7.55
CA VAL A 34 0.18 -0.42 6.77
C VAL A 34 0.18 1.10 6.76
N LEU A 35 -0.97 1.69 6.44
CA LEU A 35 -1.02 3.14 6.22
C LEU A 35 -1.02 3.92 7.54
N ALA A 36 -1.61 3.40 8.59
CA ALA A 36 -1.54 4.06 9.90
C ALA A 36 -0.10 4.08 10.42
N ASP A 37 0.63 2.97 10.23
CA ASP A 37 2.04 2.90 10.60
C ASP A 37 2.87 3.95 9.86
N TRP A 38 2.68 4.04 8.55
CA TRP A 38 3.39 5.01 7.72
C TRP A 38 3.05 6.45 8.11
N GLN A 39 1.77 6.71 8.35
CA GLN A 39 1.29 8.04 8.73
C GLN A 39 1.89 8.47 10.08
N ALA A 40 1.94 7.55 11.03
CA ALA A 40 2.51 7.83 12.35
C ALA A 40 3.99 8.16 12.26
N LYS A 41 4.72 7.49 11.36
CA LYS A 41 6.17 7.69 11.21
C LYS A 41 6.52 8.96 10.43
N THR A 42 5.75 9.25 9.39
CA THR A 42 6.10 10.34 8.46
C THR A 42 5.35 11.63 8.73
N LYS A 43 4.25 11.55 9.49
CA LYS A 43 3.35 12.69 9.72
C LYS A 43 2.73 13.22 8.43
N ARG A 44 2.68 12.40 7.38
CA ARG A 44 2.08 12.74 6.09
C ARG A 44 0.71 12.12 5.97
N ASP A 45 -0.17 12.78 5.20
CA ASP A 45 -1.52 12.30 4.94
C ASP A 45 -1.49 11.26 3.81
N ILE A 46 -2.15 10.14 4.02
CA ILE A 46 -2.24 9.06 3.02
C ILE A 46 -3.01 9.47 1.77
N PHE A 47 -3.67 10.60 1.81
CA PHE A 47 -4.44 11.11 0.67
C PHE A 47 -3.53 11.51 -0.52
N PHE A 48 -2.31 11.93 -0.26
CA PHE A 48 -1.47 12.56 -1.27
C PHE A 48 -0.52 11.66 -2.05
N PRO A 49 0.00 10.53 -1.52
CA PRO A 49 0.93 9.72 -2.31
C PRO A 49 0.31 9.19 -3.60
N GLU A 50 1.08 9.25 -4.68
CA GLU A 50 0.71 8.62 -5.94
C GLU A 50 0.82 7.11 -5.83
N GLU A 51 0.29 6.37 -6.81
CA GLU A 51 0.23 4.91 -6.74
C GLU A 51 1.60 4.25 -6.63
N ASP A 52 2.61 4.78 -7.32
CA ASP A 52 3.96 4.21 -7.24
C ASP A 52 4.58 4.41 -5.85
N GLU A 53 4.38 5.56 -5.25
CA GLU A 53 4.82 5.79 -3.87
C GLU A 53 4.02 4.93 -2.89
N MET A 54 2.73 4.79 -3.11
CA MET A 54 1.87 3.97 -2.26
C MET A 54 2.30 2.51 -2.26
N ILE A 55 2.62 1.96 -3.42
CA ILE A 55 3.13 0.58 -3.50
C ILE A 55 4.46 0.44 -2.76
N GLN A 56 5.31 1.46 -2.83
CA GLN A 56 6.58 1.42 -2.10
C GLN A 56 6.34 1.41 -0.58
N ILE A 57 5.32 2.13 -0.11
CA ILE A 57 4.93 2.11 1.30
C ILE A 57 4.58 0.69 1.74
N PHE A 58 3.80 -0.03 0.94
CA PHE A 58 3.44 -1.42 1.25
C PHE A 58 4.65 -2.33 1.24
N ARG A 59 5.54 -2.17 0.27
CA ARG A 59 6.76 -2.98 0.19
C ARG A 59 7.69 -2.75 1.37
N ASP A 60 7.83 -1.50 1.78
CA ASP A 60 8.67 -1.16 2.93
C ASP A 60 8.10 -1.78 4.20
N TYR A 61 6.79 -1.78 4.35
CA TYR A 61 6.14 -2.41 5.49
C TYR A 61 6.44 -3.91 5.55
N VAL A 62 6.34 -4.60 4.41
CA VAL A 62 6.65 -6.02 4.32
C VAL A 62 8.11 -6.28 4.69
N ASN A 63 9.01 -5.45 4.18
CA ASN A 63 10.45 -5.66 4.36
C ASN A 63 10.92 -5.42 5.79
N LYS A 64 10.22 -4.60 6.55
CA LYS A 64 10.63 -4.33 7.92
C LYS A 64 10.14 -5.36 8.92
N SER A 65 9.18 -6.17 8.55
CA SER A 65 8.57 -7.13 9.46
C SER A 65 9.24 -8.52 9.46
#